data_f36c0419d0a227bd5fb95ff0501b03c5
#
_entry.id   f36c0419d0a227bd5fb95ff0501b03c5
#
_cell.length_a   1.000
_cell.length_b   1.000
_cell.length_c   1.000
_cell.angle_alpha   90.00
_cell.angle_beta   90.00
_cell.angle_gamma   90.00
#
_symmetry.space_group_name_H-M   'P 1'
#
loop_
_entity.id
_entity.type
_entity.pdbx_description
1 polymer ?
#
loop_
_entity_poly.entity_id
_entity_poly.type
_entity_poly.pdbx_seq_one_letter_code
_entity_poly.pdbx_strand_id
1 'polypeptide(L)'
;ILSMAQSFRGDDIYGNLGNYPKTMRSLTLEKREELGKSFIDDTRIHRKNAPRFTDKMPNNFRHIGLIHLILPNAKIIDARRYPLDCCFSMFKQLFAQGQEFTYGLAEAGNYYNSYVKLMNHWNKVLPNTILRVNNEDIIDDLEGQVKRMLDFLELPFEESCIKFYETDRSVRTASSEQVRKPINKSGMDRWKPYAKNLKTLVDNLDEDLLKPEDIALINS
;
A
#
# COMPACT_ATOMS: atom_id res chain seq x y z
N ILE A 1 5.88 -8.29 9.55
CA ILE A 1 6.61 -8.58 8.29
C ILE A 1 7.94 -7.81 8.23
N LEU A 2 7.95 -6.49 8.43
CA LEU A 2 9.18 -5.70 8.31
C LEU A 2 10.30 -6.20 9.23
N SER A 3 10.02 -6.49 10.50
CA SER A 3 11.01 -7.02 11.45
C SER A 3 11.57 -8.38 11.00
N MET A 4 10.72 -9.25 10.46
CA MET A 4 11.15 -10.51 9.87
C MET A 4 12.05 -10.29 8.64
N ALA A 5 11.66 -9.40 7.74
CA ALA A 5 12.49 -9.03 6.59
C ALA A 5 13.85 -8.45 7.04
N GLN A 6 13.87 -7.66 8.11
CA GLN A 6 15.10 -7.12 8.70
C GLN A 6 15.99 -8.20 9.30
N SER A 7 15.43 -9.23 9.94
CA SER A 7 16.23 -10.36 10.47
C SER A 7 17.01 -11.14 9.40
N PHE A 8 16.57 -11.07 8.14
CA PHE A 8 17.29 -11.67 7.00
C PHE A 8 18.34 -10.75 6.37
N ARG A 9 18.41 -9.48 6.78
CA ARG A 9 19.38 -8.52 6.21
C ARG A 9 20.79 -8.69 6.76
N GLY A 10 20.98 -9.41 7.86
CA GLY A 10 22.22 -9.37 8.63
C GLY A 10 22.39 -8.01 9.33
N ASP A 11 23.56 -7.78 9.92
CA ASP A 11 23.84 -6.59 10.73
C ASP A 11 24.02 -5.28 9.93
N ASP A 12 23.67 -5.24 8.64
CA ASP A 12 23.82 -4.04 7.81
C ASP A 12 22.63 -3.08 8.02
N ILE A 13 22.81 -2.18 9.00
CA ILE A 13 21.82 -1.14 9.38
C ILE A 13 21.69 -0.01 8.34
N TYR A 14 22.53 0.06 7.31
CA TYR A 14 22.61 1.18 6.36
C TYR A 14 21.94 0.95 5.00
N GLY A 15 20.92 0.09 4.92
CA GLY A 15 20.01 0.14 3.77
C GLY A 15 20.39 -0.70 2.56
N ASN A 16 21.52 -1.36 2.53
CA ASN A 16 21.75 -2.42 1.57
C ASN A 16 20.74 -3.55 1.82
N LEU A 17 20.05 -3.98 0.76
CA LEU A 17 19.08 -5.08 0.84
C LEU A 17 19.71 -6.39 1.34
N GLY A 18 21.01 -6.37 1.64
CA GLY A 18 21.77 -7.49 2.17
C GLY A 18 21.50 -8.77 1.39
N ASN A 19 21.43 -9.87 2.10
CA ASN A 19 21.07 -11.16 1.52
C ASN A 19 19.57 -11.43 1.45
N TYR A 20 18.70 -10.46 1.83
CA TYR A 20 17.26 -10.69 1.98
C TYR A 20 16.60 -11.42 0.80
N PRO A 21 16.68 -10.94 -0.45
CA PRO A 21 16.03 -11.65 -1.57
C PRO A 21 16.70 -13.01 -1.88
N LYS A 22 18.00 -13.15 -1.62
CA LYS A 22 18.74 -14.42 -1.84
C LYS A 22 18.37 -15.45 -0.79
N THR A 23 18.25 -15.03 0.47
CA THR A 23 17.87 -15.89 1.60
C THR A 23 16.49 -16.53 1.40
N MET A 24 15.57 -15.83 0.70
CA MET A 24 14.25 -16.39 0.40
C MET A 24 14.32 -17.69 -0.43
N ARG A 25 15.33 -17.84 -1.28
CA ARG A 25 15.50 -19.04 -2.11
C ARG A 25 15.91 -20.27 -1.31
N SER A 26 16.55 -20.07 -0.17
CA SER A 26 17.06 -21.17 0.71
C SER A 26 16.11 -21.51 1.86
N LEU A 27 14.95 -20.84 1.99
CA LEU A 27 13.99 -21.16 3.03
C LEU A 27 13.37 -22.54 2.77
N THR A 28 13.60 -23.47 3.69
CA THR A 28 12.92 -24.79 3.70
C THR A 28 11.43 -24.62 4.01
N LEU A 29 10.64 -25.64 3.74
CA LEU A 29 9.20 -25.62 4.04
C LEU A 29 8.97 -25.42 5.55
N GLU A 30 9.69 -26.16 6.38
CA GLU A 30 9.60 -26.07 7.84
C GLU A 30 9.90 -24.65 8.34
N LYS A 31 10.91 -23.99 7.75
CA LYS A 31 11.26 -22.62 8.15
C LYS A 31 10.21 -21.60 7.72
N ARG A 32 9.56 -21.80 6.59
CA ARG A 32 8.41 -20.95 6.15
C ARG A 32 7.23 -21.10 7.11
N GLU A 33 6.88 -22.32 7.49
CA GLU A 33 5.82 -22.62 8.45
C GLU A 33 6.11 -22.02 9.83
N GLU A 34 7.34 -22.17 10.32
CA GLU A 34 7.81 -21.58 11.59
C GLU A 34 7.65 -20.06 11.57
N LEU A 35 8.11 -19.40 10.51
CA LEU A 35 8.01 -17.94 10.37
C LEU A 35 6.55 -17.47 10.28
N GLY A 36 5.72 -18.18 9.52
CA GLY A 36 4.29 -17.88 9.42
C GLY A 36 3.59 -18.03 10.78
N LYS A 37 3.88 -19.10 11.51
CA LYS A 37 3.37 -19.32 12.86
C LYS A 37 3.82 -18.23 13.83
N SER A 38 5.11 -17.90 13.83
CA SER A 38 5.65 -16.80 14.66
C SER A 38 4.92 -15.48 14.38
N PHE A 39 4.72 -15.12 13.10
CA PHE A 39 3.98 -13.90 12.75
C PHE A 39 2.54 -13.92 13.29
N ILE A 40 1.85 -15.06 13.15
CA ILE A 40 0.49 -15.23 13.65
C ILE A 40 0.44 -15.15 15.17
N ASP A 41 1.41 -15.71 15.86
CA ASP A 41 1.47 -15.69 17.33
C ASP A 41 1.83 -14.29 17.86
N ASP A 42 2.82 -13.62 17.29
CA ASP A 42 3.26 -12.28 17.66
C ASP A 42 2.15 -11.21 17.46
N THR A 43 1.32 -11.41 16.44
CA THR A 43 0.20 -10.49 16.16
C THR A 43 -1.07 -10.79 16.97
N ARG A 44 -1.10 -11.87 17.74
CA ARG A 44 -2.26 -12.31 18.53
C ARG A 44 -2.77 -11.23 19.47
N ILE A 45 -1.88 -10.48 20.12
CA ILE A 45 -2.21 -9.38 21.05
C ILE A 45 -3.04 -8.27 20.39
N HIS A 46 -2.93 -8.09 19.07
CA HIS A 46 -3.66 -7.05 18.31
C HIS A 46 -5.00 -7.52 17.78
N ARG A 47 -5.24 -8.84 17.72
CA ARG A 47 -6.44 -9.43 17.11
C ARG A 47 -7.60 -9.62 18.09
N LYS A 48 -7.32 -9.60 19.40
CA LYS A 48 -8.25 -10.12 20.41
C LYS A 48 -8.65 -11.55 20.02
N ASN A 49 -9.91 -11.85 19.81
CA ASN A 49 -10.37 -13.18 19.37
C ASN A 49 -10.88 -13.18 17.91
N ALA A 50 -10.56 -12.15 17.13
CA ALA A 50 -11.01 -12.09 15.75
C ALA A 50 -10.33 -13.19 14.90
N PRO A 51 -11.08 -13.93 14.06
CA PRO A 51 -10.52 -14.99 13.20
C PRO A 51 -9.64 -14.42 12.08
N ARG A 52 -9.84 -13.17 11.71
CA ARG A 52 -9.06 -12.43 10.70
C ARG A 52 -8.64 -11.07 11.22
N PHE A 53 -7.54 -10.55 10.68
CA PHE A 53 -7.03 -9.21 10.98
C PHE A 53 -6.33 -8.64 9.75
N THR A 54 -6.15 -7.33 9.74
CA THR A 54 -5.42 -6.63 8.68
C THR A 54 -4.06 -6.19 9.20
N ASP A 55 -3.01 -6.44 8.41
CA ASP A 55 -1.70 -5.80 8.54
C ASP A 55 -1.57 -4.75 7.43
N LYS A 56 -1.46 -3.48 7.82
CA LYS A 56 -1.30 -2.40 6.86
C LYS A 56 -0.04 -1.58 7.16
N MET A 57 0.93 -1.68 6.25
CA MET A 57 2.08 -0.81 6.18
C MET A 57 2.32 -0.42 4.71
N PRO A 58 2.52 0.87 4.38
CA PRO A 58 2.65 1.32 3.00
C PRO A 58 3.68 0.54 2.18
N ASN A 59 4.80 0.15 2.81
CA ASN A 59 5.90 -0.54 2.13
C ASN A 59 5.80 -2.08 2.12
N ASN A 60 4.68 -2.68 2.59
CA ASN A 60 4.49 -4.13 2.56
C ASN A 60 4.52 -4.71 1.13
N PHE A 61 4.21 -3.91 0.12
CA PHE A 61 4.30 -4.35 -1.29
C PHE A 61 5.69 -4.86 -1.67
N ARG A 62 6.74 -4.42 -1.01
CA ARG A 62 8.13 -4.89 -1.19
C ARG A 62 8.36 -6.31 -0.68
N HIS A 63 7.47 -6.80 0.17
CA HIS A 63 7.59 -8.08 0.88
C HIS A 63 6.51 -9.09 0.50
N ILE A 64 5.76 -8.86 -0.58
CA ILE A 64 4.67 -9.75 -1.02
C ILE A 64 5.17 -11.17 -1.24
N GLY A 65 6.37 -11.35 -1.82
CA GLY A 65 6.97 -12.67 -1.98
C GLY A 65 7.21 -13.40 -0.64
N LEU A 66 7.72 -12.71 0.37
CA LEU A 66 7.87 -13.29 1.72
C LEU A 66 6.51 -13.60 2.33
N ILE A 67 5.56 -12.65 2.25
CA ILE A 67 4.20 -12.83 2.77
C ILE A 67 3.58 -14.10 2.18
N HIS A 68 3.65 -14.24 0.85
CA HIS A 68 3.10 -15.41 0.16
C HIS A 68 3.78 -16.73 0.59
N LEU A 69 5.10 -16.71 0.83
CA LEU A 69 5.84 -17.90 1.26
C LEU A 69 5.50 -18.36 2.68
N ILE A 70 5.27 -17.42 3.62
CA ILE A 70 5.06 -17.74 5.04
C ILE A 70 3.57 -17.73 5.44
N LEU A 71 2.73 -17.07 4.66
CA LEU A 71 1.27 -16.94 4.86
C LEU A 71 0.54 -17.19 3.53
N PRO A 72 0.55 -18.42 3.00
CA PRO A 72 0.05 -18.70 1.65
C PRO A 72 -1.45 -18.41 1.47
N ASN A 73 -2.21 -18.37 2.56
CA ASN A 73 -3.64 -18.06 2.54
C ASN A 73 -3.95 -16.57 2.77
N ALA A 74 -2.93 -15.71 2.90
CA ALA A 74 -3.15 -14.28 3.06
C ALA A 74 -3.70 -13.67 1.75
N LYS A 75 -4.82 -12.96 1.86
CA LYS A 75 -5.37 -12.14 0.76
C LYS A 75 -4.68 -10.78 0.78
N ILE A 76 -4.30 -10.29 -0.38
CA ILE A 76 -3.57 -9.02 -0.50
C ILE A 76 -4.45 -8.00 -1.23
N ILE A 77 -4.62 -6.83 -0.65
CA ILE A 77 -5.29 -5.70 -1.29
C ILE A 77 -4.25 -4.62 -1.61
N ASP A 78 -4.08 -4.31 -2.90
CA ASP A 78 -3.28 -3.20 -3.40
C ASP A 78 -4.15 -1.95 -3.44
N ALA A 79 -4.13 -1.15 -2.37
CA ALA A 79 -4.84 0.11 -2.29
C ALA A 79 -4.05 1.21 -3.03
N ARG A 80 -4.47 1.51 -4.24
CA ARG A 80 -3.79 2.43 -5.15
C ARG A 80 -4.50 3.77 -5.24
N ARG A 81 -3.77 4.80 -5.54
CA ARG A 81 -4.28 6.14 -5.79
C ARG A 81 -3.61 6.72 -7.03
N TYR A 82 -4.29 7.63 -7.73
CA TYR A 82 -3.75 8.33 -8.89
C TYR A 82 -2.36 8.94 -8.58
N PRO A 83 -1.35 8.76 -9.45
CA PRO A 83 0.04 9.09 -9.12
C PRO A 83 0.26 10.54 -8.72
N LEU A 84 -0.34 11.52 -9.41
CA LEU A 84 -0.18 12.94 -9.07
C LEU A 84 -0.76 13.25 -7.67
N ASP A 85 -1.94 12.73 -7.35
CA ASP A 85 -2.53 12.90 -6.03
C ASP A 85 -1.74 12.18 -4.94
N CYS A 86 -1.23 10.98 -5.24
CA CYS A 86 -0.45 10.18 -4.31
C CYS A 86 0.89 10.86 -3.99
N CYS A 87 1.69 11.16 -5.02
CA CYS A 87 3.03 11.73 -4.87
C CYS A 87 2.97 13.14 -4.27
N PHE A 88 2.04 13.99 -4.73
CA PHE A 88 1.85 15.32 -4.16
C PHE A 88 1.44 15.27 -2.69
N SER A 89 0.54 14.33 -2.33
CA SER A 89 0.13 14.16 -0.93
C SER A 89 1.28 13.70 -0.04
N MET A 90 2.13 12.78 -0.53
CA MET A 90 3.32 12.34 0.18
C MET A 90 4.34 13.48 0.34
N PHE A 91 4.61 14.23 -0.73
CA PHE A 91 5.55 15.37 -0.71
C PHE A 91 5.17 16.44 0.31
N LYS A 92 3.87 16.67 0.53
CA LYS A 92 3.37 17.63 1.53
C LYS A 92 3.42 17.12 2.96
N GLN A 93 3.59 15.82 3.16
CA GLN A 93 3.54 15.20 4.48
C GLN A 93 4.95 15.10 5.07
N LEU A 94 5.14 15.68 6.26
CA LEU A 94 6.37 15.46 7.02
C LEU A 94 6.32 14.06 7.65
N PHE A 95 7.14 13.15 7.14
CA PHE A 95 7.37 11.84 7.73
C PHE A 95 8.59 11.90 8.65
N ALA A 96 8.50 11.27 9.84
CA ALA A 96 9.58 11.33 10.81
C ALA A 96 10.82 10.56 10.35
N GLN A 97 10.65 9.35 9.79
CA GLN A 97 11.73 8.47 9.35
C GLN A 97 11.24 7.46 8.30
N GLY A 98 12.16 6.97 7.45
CA GLY A 98 11.95 5.82 6.58
C GLY A 98 11.12 6.09 5.32
N GLN A 99 10.88 7.36 4.99
CA GLN A 99 10.15 7.78 3.78
C GLN A 99 10.89 8.95 3.10
N GLU A 100 12.20 8.92 3.07
CA GLU A 100 13.06 10.02 2.60
C GLU A 100 12.79 10.37 1.12
N PHE A 101 12.38 9.40 0.31
CA PHE A 101 12.00 9.61 -1.09
C PHE A 101 10.81 10.57 -1.26
N THR A 102 10.03 10.82 -0.20
CA THR A 102 8.87 11.73 -0.28
C THR A 102 9.27 13.21 -0.25
N TYR A 103 10.51 13.54 0.11
CA TYR A 103 10.99 14.91 0.21
C TYR A 103 11.46 15.50 -1.13
N GLY A 104 11.52 14.72 -2.19
CA GLY A 104 11.80 15.16 -3.55
C GLY A 104 10.74 14.70 -4.55
N LEU A 105 10.37 15.59 -5.49
CA LEU A 105 9.35 15.27 -6.49
C LEU A 105 9.83 14.20 -7.48
N ALA A 106 11.10 14.23 -7.86
CA ALA A 106 11.70 13.21 -8.74
C ALA A 106 11.75 11.85 -8.05
N GLU A 107 12.19 11.83 -6.79
CA GLU A 107 12.31 10.63 -5.99
C GLU A 107 10.94 10.00 -5.73
N ALA A 108 9.92 10.82 -5.44
CA ALA A 108 8.55 10.37 -5.26
C ALA A 108 7.98 9.72 -6.55
N GLY A 109 8.21 10.33 -7.72
CA GLY A 109 7.82 9.79 -9.02
C GLY A 109 8.50 8.47 -9.33
N ASN A 110 9.83 8.42 -9.20
CA ASN A 110 10.61 7.20 -9.41
C ASN A 110 10.24 6.06 -8.47
N TYR A 111 9.92 6.38 -7.21
CA TYR A 111 9.44 5.39 -6.24
C TYR A 111 8.07 4.84 -6.63
N TYR A 112 7.15 5.71 -7.10
CA TYR A 112 5.84 5.30 -7.56
C TYR A 112 5.94 4.36 -8.79
N ASN A 113 6.78 4.68 -9.78
CA ASN A 113 7.05 3.80 -10.92
C ASN A 113 7.59 2.44 -10.47
N SER A 114 8.53 2.44 -9.52
CA SER A 114 9.11 1.21 -8.98
C SER A 114 8.06 0.36 -8.26
N TYR A 115 7.15 1.00 -7.51
CA TYR A 115 6.00 0.34 -6.90
C TYR A 115 5.09 -0.30 -7.96
N VAL A 116 4.72 0.44 -9.00
CA VAL A 116 3.84 -0.09 -10.07
C VAL A 116 4.50 -1.26 -10.79
N LYS A 117 5.79 -1.14 -11.15
CA LYS A 117 6.56 -2.22 -11.80
C LYS A 117 6.58 -3.48 -10.93
N LEU A 118 6.80 -3.33 -9.63
CA LEU A 118 6.82 -4.46 -8.70
C LEU A 118 5.43 -5.08 -8.53
N MET A 119 4.37 -4.28 -8.42
CA MET A 119 3.00 -4.80 -8.34
C MET A 119 2.58 -5.53 -9.63
N ASN A 120 2.97 -5.02 -10.80
CA ASN A 120 2.74 -5.71 -12.08
C ASN A 120 3.48 -7.05 -12.12
N HIS A 121 4.72 -7.12 -11.60
CA HIS A 121 5.44 -8.39 -11.45
C HIS A 121 4.67 -9.37 -10.54
N TRP A 122 4.23 -8.92 -9.37
CA TRP A 122 3.48 -9.78 -8.46
C TRP A 122 2.17 -10.29 -9.06
N ASN A 123 1.42 -9.44 -9.75
CA ASN A 123 0.20 -9.87 -10.45
C ASN A 123 0.47 -10.94 -11.52
N LYS A 124 1.63 -10.89 -12.17
CA LYS A 124 2.04 -11.88 -13.18
C LYS A 124 2.43 -13.22 -12.53
N VAL A 125 3.17 -13.22 -11.44
CA VAL A 125 3.71 -14.44 -10.82
C VAL A 125 2.81 -15.05 -9.76
N LEU A 126 1.87 -14.27 -9.21
CA LEU A 126 0.88 -14.68 -8.22
C LEU A 126 -0.54 -14.30 -8.70
N PRO A 127 -1.03 -14.91 -9.79
CA PRO A 127 -2.33 -14.56 -10.33
C PRO A 127 -3.45 -14.81 -9.30
N ASN A 128 -4.44 -13.92 -9.27
CA ASN A 128 -5.61 -13.98 -8.36
C ASN A 128 -5.30 -13.86 -6.84
N THR A 129 -4.05 -13.55 -6.47
CA THR A 129 -3.65 -13.40 -5.06
C THR A 129 -3.80 -11.96 -4.57
N ILE A 130 -3.79 -11.01 -5.51
CA ILE A 130 -3.79 -9.57 -5.21
C ILE A 130 -5.00 -8.91 -5.86
N LEU A 131 -5.79 -8.22 -5.06
CA LEU A 131 -6.88 -7.37 -5.55
C LEU A 131 -6.41 -5.92 -5.59
N ARG A 132 -6.36 -5.32 -6.78
CA ARG A 132 -6.15 -3.87 -6.90
C ARG A 132 -7.44 -3.11 -6.69
N VAL A 133 -7.38 -2.10 -5.84
CA VAL A 133 -8.49 -1.19 -5.49
C VAL A 133 -7.99 0.25 -5.63
N ASN A 134 -8.56 1.01 -6.57
CA ASN A 134 -8.20 2.41 -6.73
C ASN A 134 -9.05 3.27 -5.79
N ASN A 135 -8.44 4.26 -5.19
CA ASN A 135 -9.14 5.18 -4.29
C ASN A 135 -10.27 5.96 -5.00
N GLU A 136 -10.04 6.29 -6.25
CA GLU A 136 -10.98 7.00 -7.11
C GLU A 136 -12.26 6.17 -7.34
N ASP A 137 -12.10 4.86 -7.60
CA ASP A 137 -13.23 3.94 -7.78
C ASP A 137 -14.05 3.80 -6.48
N ILE A 138 -13.38 3.79 -5.31
CA ILE A 138 -14.07 3.76 -4.01
C ILE A 138 -14.88 5.04 -3.78
N ILE A 139 -14.34 6.19 -4.18
CA ILE A 139 -15.02 7.49 -4.05
C ILE A 139 -16.24 7.56 -4.94
N ASP A 140 -16.18 6.98 -6.13
CA ASP A 140 -17.27 7.01 -7.11
C ASP A 140 -18.34 5.93 -6.84
N ASP A 141 -17.95 4.75 -6.35
CA ASP A 141 -18.83 3.61 -6.03
C ASP A 141 -18.36 2.87 -4.76
N LEU A 142 -18.60 3.47 -3.60
CA LEU A 142 -18.19 2.89 -2.32
C LEU A 142 -18.77 1.49 -2.10
N GLU A 143 -20.09 1.32 -2.34
CA GLU A 143 -20.77 0.06 -2.03
C GLU A 143 -20.30 -1.07 -2.95
N GLY A 144 -20.21 -0.82 -4.26
CA GLY A 144 -19.72 -1.80 -5.21
C GLY A 144 -18.28 -2.21 -4.94
N GLN A 145 -17.40 -1.25 -4.61
CA GLN A 145 -16.01 -1.57 -4.29
C GLN A 145 -15.86 -2.33 -2.95
N VAL A 146 -16.68 -2.00 -1.94
CA VAL A 146 -16.71 -2.76 -0.67
C VAL A 146 -17.19 -4.18 -0.92
N LYS A 147 -18.27 -4.39 -1.68
CA LYS A 147 -18.73 -5.73 -2.06
C LYS A 147 -17.63 -6.53 -2.77
N ARG A 148 -16.98 -5.94 -3.77
CA ARG A 148 -15.87 -6.56 -4.52
C ARG A 148 -14.70 -6.95 -3.60
N MET A 149 -14.35 -6.12 -2.61
CA MET A 149 -13.33 -6.45 -1.62
C MET A 149 -13.77 -7.60 -0.72
N LEU A 150 -15.01 -7.59 -0.23
CA LEU A 150 -15.53 -8.64 0.65
C LEU A 150 -15.65 -9.98 -0.08
N ASP A 151 -16.09 -9.98 -1.34
CA ASP A 151 -16.12 -11.20 -2.19
C ASP A 151 -14.71 -11.78 -2.35
N PHE A 152 -13.72 -10.93 -2.64
CA PHE A 152 -12.31 -11.37 -2.73
C PHE A 152 -11.79 -11.94 -1.40
N LEU A 153 -12.22 -11.38 -0.27
CA LEU A 153 -11.86 -11.81 1.07
C LEU A 153 -12.68 -13.00 1.54
N GLU A 154 -13.69 -13.45 0.77
CA GLU A 154 -14.64 -14.51 1.15
C GLU A 154 -15.33 -14.16 2.49
N LEU A 155 -15.80 -12.94 2.59
CA LEU A 155 -16.52 -12.41 3.75
C LEU A 155 -17.92 -11.95 3.35
N PRO A 156 -18.92 -12.13 4.22
CA PRO A 156 -20.24 -11.60 3.98
C PRO A 156 -20.22 -10.07 3.98
N PHE A 157 -21.14 -9.48 3.22
CA PHE A 157 -21.35 -8.04 3.25
C PHE A 157 -21.98 -7.60 4.57
N GLU A 158 -21.44 -6.54 5.14
CA GLU A 158 -21.97 -5.88 6.32
C GLU A 158 -22.11 -4.36 6.05
N GLU A 159 -23.24 -3.79 6.39
CA GLU A 159 -23.51 -2.35 6.19
C GLU A 159 -22.53 -1.45 6.97
N SER A 160 -22.04 -1.93 8.10
CA SER A 160 -20.99 -1.28 8.89
C SER A 160 -19.71 -1.00 8.11
N CYS A 161 -19.42 -1.77 7.05
CA CYS A 161 -18.28 -1.53 6.17
C CYS A 161 -18.44 -0.26 5.35
N ILE A 162 -19.68 0.14 5.03
CA ILE A 162 -19.99 1.39 4.33
C ILE A 162 -20.05 2.56 5.31
N LYS A 163 -20.60 2.33 6.51
CA LYS A 163 -20.71 3.31 7.59
C LYS A 163 -19.47 3.36 8.49
N PHE A 164 -18.29 3.13 7.94
CA PHE A 164 -17.01 3.04 8.67
C PHE A 164 -16.73 4.26 9.56
N TYR A 165 -17.26 5.42 9.22
CA TYR A 165 -17.10 6.68 9.95
C TYR A 165 -17.88 6.72 11.28
N GLU A 166 -18.82 5.82 11.48
CA GLU A 166 -19.60 5.67 12.74
C GLU A 166 -18.86 4.82 13.79
N THR A 167 -17.70 4.24 13.45
CA THR A 167 -16.97 3.37 14.35
C THR A 167 -16.30 4.14 15.49
N ASP A 168 -16.41 3.66 16.73
CA ASP A 168 -15.73 4.23 17.91
C ASP A 168 -14.27 3.81 18.05
N ARG A 169 -13.77 3.00 17.12
CA ARG A 169 -12.40 2.51 17.16
C ARG A 169 -11.40 3.67 17.15
N SER A 170 -10.42 3.63 18.07
CA SER A 170 -9.31 4.59 18.08
C SER A 170 -8.46 4.46 16.81
N VAL A 171 -8.26 5.57 16.10
CA VAL A 171 -7.42 5.68 14.92
C VAL A 171 -6.22 6.58 15.23
N ARG A 172 -5.00 6.00 15.20
CA ARG A 172 -3.76 6.69 15.54
C ARG A 172 -2.91 6.97 14.29
N THR A 173 -3.50 7.64 13.31
CA THR A 173 -2.80 7.98 12.05
C THR A 173 -3.05 9.44 11.69
N ALA A 174 -2.25 9.99 10.78
CA ALA A 174 -2.43 11.35 10.25
C ALA A 174 -3.83 11.57 9.59
N SER A 175 -4.54 10.49 9.28
CA SER A 175 -5.88 10.52 8.68
C SER A 175 -7.01 10.34 9.72
N SER A 176 -6.73 10.45 11.03
CA SER A 176 -7.72 10.20 12.09
C SER A 176 -9.00 11.03 11.93
N GLU A 177 -8.88 12.30 11.53
CA GLU A 177 -10.02 13.18 11.27
C GLU A 177 -10.81 12.79 10.00
N GLN A 178 -10.10 12.31 8.96
CA GLN A 178 -10.71 11.97 7.69
C GLN A 178 -11.59 10.71 7.79
N VAL A 179 -11.14 9.71 8.54
CA VAL A 179 -11.89 8.45 8.71
C VAL A 179 -13.15 8.59 9.57
N ARG A 180 -13.39 9.74 10.20
CA ARG A 180 -14.60 10.08 10.94
C ARG A 180 -15.67 10.77 10.10
N LYS A 181 -15.44 10.89 8.81
CA LYS A 181 -16.37 11.50 7.87
C LYS A 181 -16.69 10.53 6.75
N PRO A 182 -17.89 10.59 6.16
CA PRO A 182 -18.17 9.84 4.94
C PRO A 182 -17.14 10.14 3.87
N ILE A 183 -16.89 9.13 3.01
CA ILE A 183 -15.95 9.28 1.91
C ILE A 183 -16.37 10.44 1.00
N ASN A 184 -15.43 11.20 0.49
CA ASN A 184 -15.68 12.37 -0.33
C ASN A 184 -14.52 12.69 -1.28
N LYS A 185 -14.77 13.57 -2.23
CA LYS A 185 -13.81 13.96 -3.29
C LYS A 185 -12.76 14.98 -2.85
N SER A 186 -12.78 15.46 -1.61
CA SER A 186 -11.88 16.54 -1.14
C SER A 186 -10.39 16.19 -1.20
N GLY A 187 -10.07 14.89 -1.31
CA GLY A 187 -8.70 14.41 -1.48
C GLY A 187 -8.20 14.39 -2.92
N MET A 188 -9.10 14.45 -3.91
CA MET A 188 -8.78 14.37 -5.34
C MET A 188 -8.35 15.73 -5.88
N ASP A 189 -7.49 15.70 -6.89
CA ASP A 189 -7.09 16.90 -7.68
C ASP A 189 -6.43 18.02 -6.85
N ARG A 190 -5.98 17.72 -5.63
CA ARG A 190 -5.34 18.71 -4.75
C ARG A 190 -4.00 19.24 -5.27
N TRP A 191 -3.42 18.57 -6.23
CA TRP A 191 -2.21 18.97 -6.93
C TRP A 191 -2.47 20.05 -7.99
N LYS A 192 -3.67 20.14 -8.57
CA LYS A 192 -4.01 21.04 -9.70
C LYS A 192 -3.65 22.51 -9.47
N PRO A 193 -3.93 23.12 -8.30
CA PRO A 193 -3.51 24.49 -8.02
C PRO A 193 -1.98 24.72 -8.08
N TYR A 194 -1.19 23.62 -8.01
CA TYR A 194 0.26 23.63 -8.01
C TYR A 194 0.85 23.03 -9.29
N ALA A 195 0.05 22.83 -10.33
CA ALA A 195 0.43 22.14 -11.57
C ALA A 195 1.76 22.66 -12.14
N LYS A 196 1.94 23.98 -12.23
CA LYS A 196 3.16 24.63 -12.75
C LYS A 196 4.44 24.28 -11.98
N ASN A 197 4.32 23.80 -10.75
CA ASN A 197 5.45 23.41 -9.90
C ASN A 197 5.73 21.90 -9.96
N LEU A 198 4.91 21.12 -10.67
CA LEU A 198 4.98 19.66 -10.65
C LEU A 198 5.64 19.06 -11.90
N LYS A 199 6.26 19.89 -12.75
CA LYS A 199 6.97 19.40 -13.93
C LYS A 199 8.00 18.32 -13.58
N THR A 200 8.82 18.54 -12.56
CA THR A 200 9.79 17.54 -12.10
C THR A 200 9.15 16.22 -11.73
N LEU A 201 7.97 16.23 -11.12
CA LEU A 201 7.24 15.00 -10.80
C LEU A 201 6.78 14.27 -12.06
N VAL A 202 6.17 15.00 -13.00
CA VAL A 202 5.68 14.42 -14.27
C VAL A 202 6.82 13.87 -15.10
N ASP A 203 7.94 14.60 -15.23
CA ASP A 203 9.12 14.14 -15.96
C ASP A 203 9.75 12.85 -15.38
N ASN A 204 9.41 12.48 -14.14
CA ASN A 204 9.90 11.29 -13.45
C ASN A 204 8.80 10.25 -13.17
N LEU A 205 7.60 10.40 -13.72
CA LEU A 205 6.56 9.39 -13.74
C LEU A 205 6.50 8.73 -15.13
N ASP A 206 6.22 7.42 -15.16
CA ASP A 206 5.97 6.72 -16.41
C ASP A 206 4.68 7.31 -17.05
N GLU A 207 4.75 7.74 -18.31
CA GLU A 207 3.70 8.51 -18.99
C GLU A 207 2.36 7.74 -19.07
N ASP A 208 2.42 6.42 -19.20
CA ASP A 208 1.26 5.54 -19.24
C ASP A 208 0.46 5.48 -17.92
N LEU A 209 1.01 6.06 -16.84
CA LEU A 209 0.34 6.21 -15.56
C LEU A 209 -0.43 7.53 -15.44
N LEU A 210 -0.24 8.44 -16.37
CA LEU A 210 -0.77 9.80 -16.33
C LEU A 210 -1.89 10.00 -17.37
N LYS A 211 -2.81 10.91 -17.06
CA LYS A 211 -3.81 11.35 -18.03
C LYS A 211 -3.22 12.41 -18.94
N PRO A 212 -3.42 12.35 -20.28
CA PRO A 212 -2.88 13.32 -21.21
C PRO A 212 -3.24 14.78 -20.90
N GLU A 213 -4.46 15.01 -20.40
CA GLU A 213 -4.94 16.34 -20.00
C GLU A 213 -4.17 16.91 -18.80
N ASP A 214 -3.74 16.04 -17.87
CA ASP A 214 -2.98 16.45 -16.69
C ASP A 214 -1.53 16.80 -17.05
N ILE A 215 -0.93 16.04 -17.99
CA ILE A 215 0.38 16.33 -18.57
C ILE A 215 0.34 17.70 -19.28
N ALA A 216 -0.69 17.94 -20.10
CA ALA A 216 -0.87 19.20 -20.81
C ALA A 216 -1.03 20.39 -19.84
N LEU A 217 -1.79 20.22 -18.77
CA LEU A 217 -1.99 21.24 -17.73
C LEU A 217 -0.68 21.62 -17.01
N ILE A 218 0.20 20.65 -16.77
CA ILE A 218 1.47 20.88 -16.06
C ILE A 218 2.52 21.53 -16.98
N ASN A 219 2.44 21.26 -18.27
CA ASN A 219 3.36 21.83 -19.26
C ASN A 219 2.90 23.21 -19.82
N SER A 220 1.70 23.69 -19.44
CA SER A 220 1.18 25.02 -19.83
C SER A 220 1.66 26.11 -18.89
#